data_9df8307fe025980626e14e278339faaa
#
_entry.id   9df8307fe025980626e14e278339faaa
#
_cell.length_a   1.000
_cell.length_b   1.000
_cell.length_c   1.000
_cell.angle_alpha   90.00
_cell.angle_beta   90.00
_cell.angle_gamma   90.00
#
_symmetry.space_group_name_H-M   'P 1'
#
loop_
_entity.id
_entity.type
_entity.pdbx_description
1 polymer ?
#
loop_
_entity_poly.entity_id
_entity_poly.type
_entity_poly.pdbx_seq_one_letter_code
_entity_poly.pdbx_strand_id
1 'polypeptide(L)'
;MVSKAFSFPRSHFIGFDHVWSEIERLSDMADNKLYPPHNVVKHTETQFSVELALAGYRQEDLTVEVKEGILVITGDGRAKLSDEVEREYLHRGISAKKFTRTFRLSEHVVVDGADFKDGLLVIDLRVEIPEEKRPRTIPIGTTDKQLLTED
;
A
#
# COMPACT_ATOMS: atom_id res chain seq x y z
N MET A 1 20.22 -0.66 25.29
CA MET A 1 19.03 0.08 24.81
C MET A 1 18.05 -0.94 24.24
N VAL A 2 16.98 -1.17 24.95
CA VAL A 2 15.95 -2.10 24.49
C VAL A 2 15.13 -1.35 23.44
N SER A 3 15.24 -1.75 22.17
CA SER A 3 14.34 -1.31 21.12
C SER A 3 12.93 -1.76 21.50
N LYS A 4 12.06 -0.84 21.88
CA LYS A 4 10.64 -1.12 21.98
C LYS A 4 10.14 -1.45 20.59
N ALA A 5 10.01 -2.73 20.29
CA ALA A 5 9.21 -3.18 19.17
C ALA A 5 7.81 -2.60 19.37
N PHE A 6 7.39 -1.69 18.50
CA PHE A 6 6.03 -1.21 18.45
C PHE A 6 5.15 -2.38 18.03
N SER A 7 4.58 -3.08 18.99
CA SER A 7 3.56 -4.07 18.75
C SER A 7 2.24 -3.33 18.54
N PHE A 8 1.88 -3.08 17.29
CA PHE A 8 0.54 -2.62 16.99
C PHE A 8 -0.47 -3.77 17.18
N PRO A 9 -1.57 -3.54 17.88
CA PRO A 9 -2.59 -4.57 18.04
C PRO A 9 -3.17 -4.94 16.67
N ARG A 10 -3.02 -6.20 16.29
CA ARG A 10 -3.47 -6.77 15.01
C ARG A 10 -4.95 -6.53 14.70
N SER A 11 -5.76 -6.25 15.71
CA SER A 11 -7.20 -6.01 15.59
C SER A 11 -7.59 -4.73 14.83
N HIS A 12 -6.63 -3.83 14.60
CA HIS A 12 -6.91 -2.55 13.93
C HIS A 12 -6.60 -2.53 12.42
N PHE A 13 -6.03 -3.62 11.90
CA PHE A 13 -5.60 -3.73 10.50
C PHE A 13 -6.41 -4.77 9.71
N ILE A 14 -7.72 -4.73 9.83
CA ILE A 14 -8.61 -5.64 9.10
C ILE A 14 -8.48 -5.38 7.60
N GLY A 15 -7.92 -6.34 6.87
CA GLY A 15 -7.66 -6.25 5.43
C GLY A 15 -6.28 -5.74 5.03
N PHE A 16 -5.46 -5.26 5.98
CA PHE A 16 -4.10 -4.79 5.74
C PHE A 16 -3.02 -5.64 6.44
N ASP A 17 -3.41 -6.70 7.15
CA ASP A 17 -2.51 -7.55 7.92
C ASP A 17 -1.36 -8.13 7.07
N HIS A 18 -1.66 -8.53 5.84
CA HIS A 18 -0.66 -9.07 4.92
C HIS A 18 0.36 -8.03 4.44
N VAL A 19 -0.08 -6.81 4.18
CA VAL A 19 0.82 -5.71 3.77
C VAL A 19 1.75 -5.36 4.91
N TRP A 20 1.23 -5.29 6.13
CA TRP A 20 2.01 -4.96 7.30
C TRP A 20 3.00 -6.07 7.67
N SER A 21 2.57 -7.32 7.64
CA SER A 21 3.45 -8.47 7.91
C SER A 21 4.56 -8.61 6.86
N GLU A 22 4.31 -8.26 5.62
CA GLU A 22 5.32 -8.26 4.57
C GLU A 22 6.36 -7.13 4.79
N ILE A 23 5.92 -5.96 5.23
CA ILE A 23 6.80 -4.84 5.59
C ILE A 23 7.67 -5.22 6.80
N GLU A 24 7.08 -5.78 7.85
CA GLU A 24 7.83 -6.24 9.02
C GLU A 24 8.86 -7.32 8.64
N ARG A 25 8.46 -8.32 7.86
CA ARG A 25 9.38 -9.39 7.42
C ARG A 25 10.53 -8.86 6.59
N LEU A 26 10.27 -7.88 5.73
CA LEU A 26 11.32 -7.23 4.92
C LEU A 26 12.21 -6.32 5.75
N SER A 27 11.67 -5.70 6.79
CA SER A 27 12.45 -4.90 7.74
C SER A 27 13.40 -5.78 8.57
N ASP A 28 12.95 -6.97 8.96
CA ASP A 28 13.76 -7.91 9.75
C ASP A 28 14.85 -8.61 8.92
N MET A 29 14.66 -8.72 7.60
CA MET A 29 15.65 -9.34 6.69
C MET A 29 16.74 -8.37 6.23
N ALA A 30 16.65 -7.11 6.57
CA ALA A 30 17.47 -6.10 5.90
C ALA A 30 18.22 -5.16 6.84
N ASP A 31 19.50 -5.42 6.97
CA ASP A 31 20.52 -4.38 6.95
C ASP A 31 20.59 -3.65 5.57
N ASN A 32 19.83 -4.11 4.61
CA ASN A 32 19.67 -3.48 3.31
C ASN A 32 18.48 -2.53 3.36
N LYS A 33 18.77 -1.24 3.42
CA LYS A 33 17.79 -0.18 3.23
C LYS A 33 16.89 -0.50 2.04
N LEU A 34 15.65 -0.82 2.30
CA LEU A 34 14.66 -1.09 1.26
C LEU A 34 14.52 0.14 0.37
N TYR A 35 14.96 0.01 -0.87
CA TYR A 35 14.87 1.09 -1.83
C TYR A 35 13.64 0.90 -2.74
N PRO A 36 12.87 1.93 -3.01
CA PRO A 36 12.96 3.28 -2.47
C PRO A 36 12.41 3.37 -1.03
N PRO A 37 12.79 4.42 -0.26
CA PRO A 37 12.15 4.70 1.01
C PRO A 37 10.65 4.89 0.83
N HIS A 38 9.85 4.34 1.73
CA HIS A 38 8.39 4.39 1.63
C HIS A 38 7.73 4.50 3.00
N ASN A 39 6.51 5.00 2.99
CA ASN A 39 5.61 5.02 4.12
C ASN A 39 4.35 4.24 3.78
N VAL A 40 3.74 3.63 4.78
CA VAL A 40 2.35 3.17 4.72
C VAL A 40 1.57 3.99 5.73
N VAL A 41 0.59 4.75 5.26
CA VAL A 41 -0.18 5.68 6.07
C VAL A 41 -1.61 5.18 6.21
N LYS A 42 -2.12 5.16 7.43
CA LYS A 42 -3.53 4.92 7.72
C LYS A 42 -4.21 6.27 7.95
N HIS A 43 -5.17 6.60 7.11
CA HIS A 43 -5.96 7.83 7.23
C HIS A 43 -7.23 7.60 8.06
N THR A 44 -7.93 6.50 7.77
CA THR A 44 -9.12 6.05 8.50
C THR A 44 -9.08 4.52 8.66
N GLU A 45 -10.12 3.94 9.23
CA GLU A 45 -10.21 2.47 9.33
C GLU A 45 -10.29 1.78 7.96
N THR A 46 -10.67 2.51 6.93
CA THR A 46 -10.86 1.96 5.58
C THR A 46 -10.02 2.64 4.50
N GLN A 47 -9.28 3.69 4.83
CA GLN A 47 -8.48 4.45 3.88
C GLN A 47 -7.01 4.45 4.27
N PHE A 48 -6.17 4.10 3.32
CA PHE A 48 -4.73 4.00 3.46
C PHE A 48 -4.02 4.61 2.26
N SER A 49 -2.76 4.94 2.42
CA SER A 49 -1.89 5.26 1.29
C SER A 49 -0.51 4.64 1.44
N VAL A 50 0.11 4.36 0.31
CA VAL A 50 1.53 4.01 0.21
C VAL A 50 2.24 5.18 -0.44
N GLU A 51 3.27 5.68 0.20
CA GLU A 51 4.07 6.81 -0.27
C GLU A 51 5.49 6.35 -0.55
N LEU A 52 6.01 6.62 -1.76
CA LEU A 52 7.38 6.29 -2.15
C LEU A 52 8.16 7.56 -2.47
N ALA A 53 9.32 7.72 -1.87
CA ALA A 53 10.23 8.81 -2.17
C ALA A 53 11.03 8.49 -3.44
N LEU A 54 10.73 9.19 -4.53
CA LEU A 54 11.25 8.93 -5.86
C LEU A 54 11.87 10.18 -6.49
N ALA A 55 12.76 10.82 -5.73
CA ALA A 55 13.51 11.95 -6.25
C ALA A 55 14.35 11.54 -7.46
N GLY A 56 14.29 12.33 -8.52
CA GLY A 56 15.03 12.09 -9.77
C GLY A 56 14.29 11.24 -10.81
N TYR A 57 13.14 10.69 -10.47
CA TYR A 57 12.26 10.02 -11.44
C TYR A 57 11.28 10.99 -12.09
N ARG A 58 10.82 10.65 -13.28
CA ARG A 58 9.67 11.29 -13.94
C ARG A 58 8.47 10.35 -13.84
N GLN A 59 7.29 10.88 -14.05
CA GLN A 59 6.08 10.07 -14.08
C GLN A 59 6.14 8.95 -15.14
N GLU A 60 6.74 9.24 -16.29
CA GLU A 60 6.94 8.28 -17.39
C GLU A 60 7.89 7.13 -17.06
N ASP A 61 8.74 7.30 -16.05
CA ASP A 61 9.68 6.27 -15.58
C ASP A 61 9.03 5.26 -14.62
N LEU A 62 7.79 5.52 -14.22
CA LEU A 62 7.09 4.79 -13.16
C LEU A 62 5.91 4.01 -13.72
N THR A 63 5.72 2.81 -13.19
CA THR A 63 4.55 1.98 -13.48
C THR A 63 3.97 1.43 -12.18
N VAL A 64 2.66 1.51 -12.05
CA VAL A 64 1.90 0.96 -10.92
C VAL A 64 0.87 -0.01 -11.47
N GLU A 65 0.94 -1.26 -11.04
CA GLU A 65 0.05 -2.32 -11.50
C GLU A 65 -0.51 -3.10 -10.30
N VAL A 66 -1.75 -3.55 -10.44
CA VAL A 66 -2.35 -4.51 -9.49
C VAL A 66 -2.77 -5.75 -10.26
N LYS A 67 -2.26 -6.88 -9.82
CA LYS A 67 -2.62 -8.18 -10.36
C LYS A 67 -2.74 -9.21 -9.25
N GLU A 68 -3.88 -9.89 -9.21
CA GLU A 68 -4.12 -11.01 -8.28
C GLU A 68 -3.83 -10.65 -6.82
N GLY A 69 -4.25 -9.45 -6.40
CA GLY A 69 -4.03 -8.97 -5.02
C GLY A 69 -2.58 -8.54 -4.72
N ILE A 70 -1.76 -8.37 -5.75
CA ILE A 70 -0.39 -7.89 -5.60
C ILE A 70 -0.28 -6.52 -6.27
N LEU A 71 0.07 -5.51 -5.49
CA LEU A 71 0.45 -4.19 -5.98
C LEU A 71 1.93 -4.22 -6.34
N VAL A 72 2.24 -3.95 -7.60
CA VAL A 72 3.61 -3.90 -8.12
C VAL A 72 3.93 -2.48 -8.57
N ILE A 73 5.00 -1.94 -8.05
CA ILE A 73 5.49 -0.59 -8.41
C ILE A 73 6.88 -0.76 -8.97
N THR A 74 7.07 -0.32 -10.21
CA THR A 74 8.37 -0.35 -10.88
C THR A 74 8.79 1.05 -11.29
N GLY A 75 10.07 1.29 -11.30
CA GLY A 75 10.65 2.53 -11.80
C GLY A 75 12.05 2.31 -12.35
N ASP A 76 12.41 3.10 -13.35
CA ASP A 76 13.74 3.13 -13.91
C ASP A 76 14.09 4.54 -14.40
N GLY A 77 14.74 5.31 -13.56
CA GLY A 77 15.19 6.68 -13.88
C GLY A 77 16.57 6.77 -14.54
N ARG A 78 17.20 5.62 -14.88
CA ARG A 78 18.58 5.60 -15.40
C ARG A 78 18.70 6.13 -16.83
N ALA A 79 17.65 6.04 -17.64
CA ALA A 79 17.65 6.56 -19.01
C ALA A 79 18.00 8.05 -19.08
N LYS A 80 17.61 8.79 -18.04
CA LYS A 80 17.92 10.22 -17.89
C LYS A 80 19.40 10.51 -17.56
N LEU A 81 20.11 9.53 -17.01
CA LEU A 81 21.51 9.68 -16.60
C LEU A 81 22.48 9.45 -17.76
N SER A 82 22.05 8.78 -18.82
CA SER A 82 22.85 8.56 -20.01
C SER A 82 23.00 9.82 -20.89
N ASP A 83 22.04 10.75 -20.77
CA ASP A 83 22.02 12.00 -21.52
C ASP A 83 22.70 13.17 -20.78
N GLU A 84 23.04 12.97 -19.52
CA GLU A 84 23.79 13.95 -18.74
C GLU A 84 25.28 13.75 -18.99
N VAL A 85 25.91 14.79 -19.52
CA VAL A 85 27.35 14.97 -19.62
C VAL A 85 28.05 14.39 -18.38
N GLU A 86 29.17 13.68 -18.58
CA GLU A 86 29.99 13.09 -17.52
C GLU A 86 30.11 14.01 -16.29
N ARG A 87 29.29 13.70 -15.27
CA ARG A 87 29.35 14.36 -13.98
C ARG A 87 30.23 13.53 -13.06
N GLU A 88 31.25 14.15 -12.51
CA GLU A 88 32.00 13.53 -11.42
C GLU A 88 31.25 13.73 -10.11
N TYR A 89 30.77 12.63 -9.51
CA TYR A 89 30.12 12.66 -8.21
C TYR A 89 31.15 12.45 -7.11
N LEU A 90 31.36 13.44 -6.26
CA LEU A 90 32.13 13.25 -5.02
C LEU A 90 31.35 12.41 -3.99
N HIS A 91 30.01 12.51 -4.01
CA HIS A 91 29.10 11.69 -3.25
C HIS A 91 27.79 11.55 -4.02
N ARG A 92 27.22 10.36 -4.03
CA ARG A 92 25.96 10.10 -4.71
C ARG A 92 24.98 9.36 -3.79
N GLY A 93 24.03 10.10 -3.22
CA GLY A 93 22.94 9.57 -2.40
C GLY A 93 21.65 9.32 -3.17
N ILE A 94 21.44 10.03 -4.31
CA ILE A 94 20.26 9.90 -5.17
C ILE A 94 20.66 9.19 -6.46
N SER A 95 20.24 7.96 -6.64
CA SER A 95 20.70 7.12 -7.75
C SER A 95 19.69 6.95 -8.87
N ALA A 96 18.39 7.23 -8.64
CA ALA A 96 17.28 6.97 -9.58
C ALA A 96 17.38 5.59 -10.27
N LYS A 97 17.88 4.60 -9.54
CA LYS A 97 18.12 3.24 -10.05
C LYS A 97 16.82 2.50 -10.34
N LYS A 98 16.93 1.48 -11.19
CA LYS A 98 15.80 0.57 -11.41
C LYS A 98 15.41 -0.13 -10.11
N PHE A 99 14.11 -0.17 -9.83
CA PHE A 99 13.56 -0.88 -8.68
C PHE A 99 12.23 -1.58 -9.03
N THR A 100 11.91 -2.55 -8.23
CA THR A 100 10.59 -3.19 -8.20
C THR A 100 10.17 -3.37 -6.75
N ARG A 101 8.99 -2.84 -6.40
CA ARG A 101 8.39 -2.99 -5.07
C ARG A 101 7.07 -3.70 -5.20
N THR A 102 6.84 -4.65 -4.32
CA THR A 102 5.61 -5.44 -4.30
C THR A 102 4.97 -5.35 -2.91
N PHE A 103 3.66 -5.17 -2.90
CA PHE A 103 2.84 -5.21 -1.69
C PHE A 103 1.70 -6.19 -1.91
N ARG A 104 1.54 -7.12 -0.97
CA ARG A 104 0.41 -8.03 -1.00
C ARG A 104 -0.80 -7.34 -0.39
N LEU A 105 -1.86 -7.24 -1.17
CA LEU A 105 -3.14 -6.67 -0.75
C LEU A 105 -4.08 -7.78 -0.30
N SER A 106 -4.88 -7.50 0.72
CA SER A 106 -6.01 -8.36 1.07
C SER A 106 -7.06 -8.31 -0.06
N GLU A 107 -7.89 -9.33 -0.15
CA GLU A 107 -8.96 -9.45 -1.16
C GLU A 107 -9.98 -8.30 -1.16
N HIS A 108 -10.07 -7.58 -0.05
CA HIS A 108 -10.98 -6.45 0.11
C HIS A 108 -10.32 -5.09 -0.10
N VAL A 109 -9.04 -5.06 -0.41
CA VAL A 109 -8.31 -3.82 -0.66
C VAL A 109 -8.36 -3.48 -2.14
N VAL A 110 -8.79 -2.26 -2.42
CA VAL A 110 -8.88 -1.69 -3.77
C VAL A 110 -7.94 -0.51 -3.88
N VAL A 111 -7.27 -0.38 -5.01
CA VAL A 111 -6.47 0.80 -5.35
C VAL A 111 -7.38 1.83 -5.99
N ASP A 112 -7.51 2.99 -5.37
CA ASP A 112 -8.35 4.09 -5.88
C ASP A 112 -7.64 4.94 -6.91
N GLY A 113 -6.32 5.08 -6.79
CA GLY A 113 -5.52 5.85 -7.72
C GLY A 113 -4.08 5.98 -7.29
N ALA A 114 -3.30 6.63 -8.13
CA ALA A 114 -1.92 6.99 -7.85
C ALA A 114 -1.63 8.38 -8.38
N ASP A 115 -0.87 9.16 -7.64
CA ASP A 115 -0.41 10.49 -8.04
C ASP A 115 1.10 10.63 -7.78
N PHE A 116 1.79 11.31 -8.70
CA PHE A 116 3.22 11.58 -8.57
C PHE A 116 3.48 13.07 -8.63
N LYS A 117 3.87 13.62 -7.51
CA LYS A 117 4.12 15.05 -7.37
C LYS A 117 5.29 15.31 -6.42
N ASP A 118 6.09 16.30 -6.75
CA ASP A 118 7.21 16.73 -5.91
C ASP A 118 8.19 15.62 -5.51
N GLY A 119 8.36 14.61 -6.37
CA GLY A 119 9.23 13.46 -6.11
C GLY A 119 8.60 12.41 -5.18
N LEU A 120 7.32 12.52 -4.85
CA LEU A 120 6.59 11.57 -4.03
C LEU A 120 5.49 10.88 -4.84
N LEU A 121 5.56 9.56 -4.93
CA LEU A 121 4.49 8.74 -5.48
C LEU A 121 3.55 8.34 -4.34
N VAL A 122 2.30 8.73 -4.43
CA VAL A 122 1.25 8.40 -3.47
C VAL A 122 0.23 7.48 -4.13
N ILE A 123 -0.01 6.33 -3.54
CA ILE A 123 -0.99 5.36 -4.02
C ILE A 123 -2.08 5.23 -2.96
N ASP A 124 -3.29 5.61 -3.32
CA ASP A 124 -4.44 5.58 -2.44
C ASP A 124 -5.13 4.22 -2.50
N LEU A 125 -5.42 3.70 -1.33
CA LEU A 125 -6.01 2.39 -1.11
C LEU A 125 -7.20 2.51 -0.18
N ARG A 126 -8.23 1.71 -0.44
CA ARG A 126 -9.36 1.58 0.48
C ARG A 126 -9.74 0.13 0.71
N VAL A 127 -10.32 -0.14 1.86
CA VAL A 127 -10.90 -1.44 2.19
C VAL A 127 -12.38 -1.40 1.83
N GLU A 128 -12.81 -2.26 0.91
CA GLU A 128 -14.22 -2.49 0.62
C GLU A 128 -14.76 -3.58 1.56
N ILE A 129 -15.65 -3.19 2.46
CA ILE A 129 -16.36 -4.15 3.30
C ILE A 129 -17.56 -4.64 2.49
N PRO A 130 -17.64 -5.93 2.12
CA PRO A 130 -18.81 -6.48 1.44
C PRO A 130 -20.10 -6.17 2.22
N GLU A 131 -21.19 -5.90 1.53
CA GLU A 131 -22.48 -5.54 2.16
C GLU A 131 -22.94 -6.62 3.15
N GLU A 132 -22.66 -7.87 2.85
CA GLU A 132 -22.95 -9.03 3.71
C GLU A 132 -22.23 -8.97 5.06
N LYS A 133 -21.10 -8.30 5.14
CA LYS A 133 -20.29 -8.14 6.36
C LYS A 133 -20.50 -6.79 7.06
N ARG A 134 -21.33 -5.91 6.49
CA ARG A 134 -21.65 -4.63 7.13
C ARG A 134 -22.60 -4.85 8.29
N PRO A 135 -22.42 -4.15 9.42
CA PRO A 135 -23.40 -4.15 10.48
C PRO A 135 -24.76 -3.70 9.93
N ARG A 136 -25.77 -4.50 10.10
CA ARG A 136 -27.15 -4.13 9.76
C ARG A 136 -27.97 -4.02 11.04
N THR A 137 -28.78 -3.01 11.13
CA THR A 137 -29.72 -2.87 12.23
C THR A 137 -30.86 -3.84 12.03
N ILE A 138 -31.08 -4.71 13.00
CA ILE A 138 -32.24 -5.63 12.99
C ILE A 138 -33.33 -4.94 13.82
N PRO A 139 -34.48 -4.62 13.22
CA PRO A 139 -35.58 -4.03 13.97
C PRO A 139 -36.11 -5.03 14.99
N ILE A 140 -36.30 -4.59 16.21
CA ILE A 140 -36.93 -5.36 17.28
C ILE A 140 -38.43 -5.10 17.16
N GLY A 141 -39.14 -6.06 16.65
CA GLY A 141 -40.59 -5.99 16.50
C GLY A 141 -41.21 -7.37 16.51
N THR A 142 -42.53 -7.43 16.69
CA THR A 142 -43.29 -8.67 16.58
C THR A 142 -43.18 -9.23 15.18
N THR A 143 -42.64 -10.42 15.08
CA THR A 143 -42.68 -11.16 13.83
C THR A 143 -44.15 -11.56 13.61
N ASP A 144 -44.81 -10.88 12.68
CA ASP A 144 -46.06 -11.43 12.15
C ASP A 144 -45.69 -12.74 11.44
N LYS A 145 -45.87 -13.85 12.17
CA LYS A 145 -45.94 -15.16 11.55
C LYS A 145 -47.18 -15.13 10.69
N GLN A 146 -47.03 -14.82 9.42
CA GLN A 146 -48.02 -15.24 8.46
C GLN A 146 -48.06 -16.76 8.51
N LEU A 147 -49.08 -17.27 9.19
CA LEU A 147 -49.46 -18.64 9.08
C LEU A 147 -49.84 -18.86 7.61
N LEU A 148 -48.96 -19.56 6.90
CA LEU A 148 -49.33 -20.16 5.64
C LEU A 148 -50.43 -21.16 5.97
N THR A 149 -51.67 -20.79 5.74
CA THR A 149 -52.77 -21.74 5.66
C THR A 149 -52.57 -22.48 4.36
N GLU A 150 -52.11 -23.70 4.47
CA GLU A 150 -52.27 -24.69 3.41
C GLU A 150 -53.78 -25.00 3.28
N ASP A 151 -54.30 -24.72 2.11
CA ASP A 151 -55.49 -25.40 1.63
C ASP A 151 -55.09 -26.62 0.81
#